data_64435b1eb83d79ef4c14eafd66cc8315
#
_entry.id   64435b1eb83d79ef4c14eafd66cc8315
#
_cell.length_a   1.000
_cell.length_b   1.000
_cell.length_c   1.000
_cell.angle_alpha   90.00
_cell.angle_beta   90.00
_cell.angle_gamma   90.00
#
_symmetry.space_group_name_H-M   'P 1'
#
loop_
_entity.id
_entity.type
_entity.pdbx_description
1 polymer ?
#
loop_
_entity_poly.entity_id
_entity_poly.type
_entity_poly.pdbx_seq_one_letter_code
_entity_poly.pdbx_strand_id
1 'polypeptide(L)'
;MTSRAGIAVAVGSVLLLCGCANVTAVDMDAAQRWVDAAASTAVDDAGFAGSAVLDVGPEDTESSVVRMDFAASVRLSRIETACYGSDREAVTANVSVTLVTSHGEGTPIIREVRCDAEPHSVDVNGLVVDGVVVEAVASTRTYLRAT
;
A
#
# COMPACT_ATOMS: atom_id res chain seq x y z
N MET A 1 14.34 -1.80 79.99
CA MET A 1 13.09 -2.00 79.16
C MET A 1 13.22 -1.10 77.93
N THR A 2 13.68 -1.65 76.83
CA THR A 2 13.94 -0.92 75.58
C THR A 2 12.94 -1.41 74.52
N SER A 3 12.01 -0.52 74.14
CA SER A 3 11.03 -0.77 73.13
C SER A 3 11.64 -0.40 71.73
N ARG A 4 11.73 -1.38 70.83
CA ARG A 4 12.15 -1.18 69.46
C ARG A 4 10.91 -0.97 68.60
N ALA A 5 10.75 0.23 68.06
CA ALA A 5 9.76 0.53 67.06
C ALA A 5 10.28 0.06 65.69
N GLY A 6 9.59 -0.87 65.02
CA GLY A 6 9.87 -1.32 63.69
C GLY A 6 9.22 -0.36 62.65
N ILE A 7 10.02 0.17 61.74
CA ILE A 7 9.56 0.95 60.59
C ILE A 7 9.28 -0.02 59.44
N ALA A 8 8.00 -0.15 59.06
CA ALA A 8 7.60 -0.88 57.87
C ALA A 8 7.73 0.05 56.66
N VAL A 9 8.67 -0.25 55.79
CA VAL A 9 8.81 0.41 54.47
C VAL A 9 7.89 -0.29 53.48
N ALA A 10 6.82 0.39 53.10
CA ALA A 10 5.96 -0.07 52.01
C ALA A 10 6.59 0.31 50.68
N VAL A 11 7.11 -0.68 49.97
CA VAL A 11 7.60 -0.53 48.59
C VAL A 11 6.37 -0.55 47.64
N GLY A 12 5.94 0.62 47.21
CA GLY A 12 4.90 0.76 46.20
C GLY A 12 5.46 0.41 44.83
N SER A 13 5.08 -0.74 44.28
CA SER A 13 5.39 -1.10 42.88
C SER A 13 4.53 -0.27 41.95
N VAL A 14 5.15 0.72 41.31
CA VAL A 14 4.54 1.45 40.18
C VAL A 14 4.60 0.54 38.94
N LEU A 15 3.49 -0.11 38.64
CA LEU A 15 3.30 -0.78 37.34
C LEU A 15 3.16 0.29 36.26
N LEU A 16 4.24 0.58 35.59
CA LEU A 16 4.24 1.30 34.29
C LEU A 16 3.53 0.39 33.27
N LEU A 17 2.24 0.62 33.07
CA LEU A 17 1.52 0.11 31.92
C LEU A 17 2.08 0.85 30.70
N CYS A 18 3.12 0.28 30.07
CA CYS A 18 3.45 0.59 28.70
C CYS A 18 2.25 0.20 27.84
N GLY A 19 1.36 1.16 27.59
CA GLY A 19 0.36 1.04 26.56
C GLY A 19 1.08 0.89 25.24
N CYS A 20 1.30 -0.36 24.80
CA CYS A 20 1.60 -0.62 23.40
C CYS A 20 0.42 -0.05 22.62
N ALA A 21 0.61 1.10 21.97
CA ALA A 21 -0.27 1.54 20.91
C ALA A 21 -0.36 0.36 19.95
N ASN A 22 -1.52 -0.30 19.91
CA ASN A 22 -1.81 -1.32 18.92
C ASN A 22 -1.81 -0.61 17.57
N VAL A 23 -0.65 -0.55 16.93
CA VAL A 23 -0.59 -0.32 15.50
C VAL A 23 -1.40 -1.46 14.90
N THR A 24 -2.55 -1.15 14.34
CA THR A 24 -3.43 -2.12 13.72
C THR A 24 -2.68 -2.67 12.51
N ALA A 25 -2.03 -3.80 12.69
CA ALA A 25 -1.33 -4.48 11.62
C ALA A 25 -2.37 -4.90 10.58
N VAL A 26 -2.06 -4.70 9.31
CA VAL A 26 -2.87 -5.22 8.21
C VAL A 26 -2.92 -6.74 8.33
N ASP A 27 -4.10 -7.33 8.18
CA ASP A 27 -4.26 -8.78 8.10
C ASP A 27 -3.60 -9.28 6.79
N MET A 28 -2.41 -9.86 6.95
CA MET A 28 -1.58 -10.33 5.84
C MET A 28 -2.28 -11.45 5.05
N ASP A 29 -3.01 -12.33 5.72
CA ASP A 29 -3.71 -13.44 5.06
C ASP A 29 -4.90 -12.91 4.25
N ALA A 30 -5.60 -11.90 4.77
CA ALA A 30 -6.68 -11.25 4.05
C ALA A 30 -6.15 -10.45 2.85
N ALA A 31 -5.05 -9.73 3.01
CA ALA A 31 -4.37 -9.00 1.94
C ALA A 31 -3.93 -9.95 0.82
N GLN A 32 -3.31 -11.09 1.16
CA GLN A 32 -2.89 -12.08 0.17
C GLN A 32 -4.08 -12.66 -0.60
N ARG A 33 -5.16 -13.03 0.10
CA ARG A 33 -6.39 -13.52 -0.57
C ARG A 33 -6.99 -12.47 -1.52
N TRP A 34 -6.95 -11.19 -1.13
CA TRP A 34 -7.42 -10.10 -1.97
C TRP A 34 -6.57 -9.96 -3.24
N VAL A 35 -5.23 -10.03 -3.13
CA VAL A 35 -4.30 -10.02 -4.27
C VAL A 35 -4.58 -11.19 -5.21
N ASP A 36 -4.71 -12.42 -4.68
CA ASP A 36 -4.91 -13.64 -5.45
C ASP A 36 -6.25 -13.63 -6.20
N ALA A 37 -7.32 -13.19 -5.53
CA ALA A 37 -8.65 -13.08 -6.15
C ALA A 37 -8.64 -12.09 -7.32
N ALA A 38 -7.96 -10.96 -7.13
CA ALA A 38 -7.87 -9.94 -8.15
C ALA A 38 -7.00 -10.35 -9.34
N ALA A 39 -5.90 -11.07 -9.11
CA ALA A 39 -5.06 -11.60 -10.19
C ALA A 39 -5.82 -12.59 -11.08
N SER A 40 -6.65 -13.47 -10.48
CA SER A 40 -7.44 -14.44 -11.24
C SER A 40 -8.51 -13.79 -12.13
N THR A 41 -9.09 -12.68 -11.69
CA THR A 41 -10.13 -11.95 -12.46
C THR A 41 -9.53 -11.15 -13.61
N ALA A 42 -8.36 -10.56 -13.42
CA ALA A 42 -7.73 -9.69 -14.40
C ALA A 42 -7.25 -10.44 -15.65
N VAL A 43 -6.80 -11.69 -15.51
CA VAL A 43 -6.26 -12.50 -16.63
C VAL A 43 -7.33 -12.83 -17.68
N ASP A 44 -8.61 -12.88 -17.28
CA ASP A 44 -9.72 -13.19 -18.18
C ASP A 44 -10.28 -11.97 -18.94
N ASP A 45 -9.79 -10.76 -18.63
CA ASP A 45 -10.22 -9.53 -19.30
C ASP A 45 -9.49 -9.36 -20.64
N ALA A 46 -10.25 -9.25 -21.73
CA ALA A 46 -9.73 -9.09 -23.09
C ALA A 46 -8.89 -7.80 -23.32
N GLY A 47 -8.89 -6.88 -22.37
CA GLY A 47 -8.11 -5.64 -22.39
C GLY A 47 -6.90 -5.64 -21.46
N PHE A 48 -6.64 -6.74 -20.77
CA PHE A 48 -5.59 -6.82 -19.77
C PHE A 48 -4.19 -6.80 -20.38
N ALA A 49 -3.37 -5.84 -19.98
CA ALA A 49 -1.99 -5.70 -20.43
C ALA A 49 -0.95 -6.20 -19.41
N GLY A 50 -1.28 -6.12 -18.13
CA GLY A 50 -0.39 -6.55 -17.05
C GLY A 50 -0.90 -6.14 -15.66
N SER A 51 -0.29 -6.70 -14.63
CA SER A 51 -0.62 -6.40 -13.23
C SER A 51 0.65 -6.36 -12.38
N ALA A 52 0.66 -5.48 -11.40
CA ALA A 52 1.71 -5.42 -10.39
C ALA A 52 1.11 -5.23 -9.00
N VAL A 53 1.80 -5.75 -8.00
CA VAL A 53 1.46 -5.58 -6.58
C VAL A 53 2.64 -4.98 -5.85
N LEU A 54 2.37 -3.96 -5.05
CA LEU A 54 3.35 -3.29 -4.21
C LEU A 54 2.96 -3.46 -2.74
N ASP A 55 3.94 -3.77 -1.90
CA ASP A 55 3.87 -3.59 -0.45
C ASP A 55 4.27 -2.14 -0.16
N VAL A 56 3.34 -1.35 0.32
CA VAL A 56 3.50 0.10 0.48
C VAL A 56 3.57 0.42 1.95
N GLY A 57 4.61 1.11 2.36
CA GLY A 57 4.86 1.52 3.73
C GLY A 57 4.88 3.05 3.92
N PRO A 58 5.12 3.52 5.14
CA PRO A 58 5.33 4.94 5.43
C PRO A 58 6.59 5.48 4.74
N GLU A 59 6.63 6.79 4.50
CA GLU A 59 7.70 7.49 3.76
C GLU A 59 9.13 7.26 4.28
N ASP A 60 9.28 6.91 5.56
CA ASP A 60 10.58 6.58 6.17
C ASP A 60 11.14 5.23 5.72
N THR A 61 10.34 4.39 5.09
CA THR A 61 10.76 3.20 4.36
C THR A 61 10.80 3.56 2.88
N GLU A 62 11.79 3.05 2.14
CA GLU A 62 11.97 3.31 0.71
C GLU A 62 10.61 3.23 -0.03
N SER A 63 10.31 4.23 -0.87
CA SER A 63 9.08 4.24 -1.67
C SER A 63 8.96 2.93 -2.45
N SER A 64 7.78 2.31 -2.39
CA SER A 64 7.54 1.11 -3.15
C SER A 64 7.38 1.48 -4.62
N VAL A 65 8.26 0.94 -5.45
CA VAL A 65 8.29 1.20 -6.90
C VAL A 65 8.22 -0.12 -7.65
N VAL A 66 7.39 -0.17 -8.66
CA VAL A 66 7.37 -1.27 -9.63
C VAL A 66 7.39 -0.71 -11.05
N ARG A 67 8.17 -1.34 -11.90
CA ARG A 67 8.21 -1.07 -13.34
C ARG A 67 7.69 -2.29 -14.08
N MET A 68 6.75 -2.06 -14.98
CA MET A 68 6.23 -3.04 -15.92
C MET A 68 6.66 -2.63 -17.34
N ASP A 69 7.51 -3.42 -17.96
CA ASP A 69 7.89 -3.22 -19.37
C ASP A 69 7.11 -4.22 -20.23
N PHE A 70 6.48 -3.74 -21.29
CA PHE A 70 5.71 -4.57 -22.20
C PHE A 70 6.61 -5.15 -23.32
N ALA A 71 6.35 -6.39 -23.73
CA ALA A 71 7.09 -7.04 -24.80
C ALA A 71 6.94 -6.33 -26.17
N ALA A 72 5.85 -5.59 -26.33
CA ALA A 72 5.57 -4.72 -27.47
C ALA A 72 4.78 -3.51 -26.97
N SER A 73 4.84 -2.39 -27.70
CA SER A 73 4.07 -1.20 -27.36
C SER A 73 2.57 -1.51 -27.32
N VAL A 74 1.91 -1.12 -26.26
CA VAL A 74 0.46 -1.32 -26.00
C VAL A 74 -0.25 0.02 -25.97
N ARG A 75 -1.51 0.02 -26.41
CA ARG A 75 -2.38 1.17 -26.24
C ARG A 75 -3.17 1.04 -24.94
N LEU A 76 -2.82 1.86 -23.96
CA LEU A 76 -3.53 1.90 -22.69
C LEU A 76 -4.62 2.99 -22.71
N SER A 77 -5.84 2.62 -22.35
CA SER A 77 -6.94 3.57 -22.14
C SER A 77 -7.04 4.03 -20.69
N ARG A 78 -6.80 3.11 -19.77
CA ARG A 78 -6.85 3.36 -18.32
C ARG A 78 -5.87 2.44 -17.59
N ILE A 79 -5.54 2.84 -16.37
CA ILE A 79 -4.85 2.01 -15.38
C ILE A 79 -5.77 1.95 -14.17
N GLU A 80 -6.03 0.77 -13.67
CA GLU A 80 -6.79 0.58 -12.43
C GLU A 80 -5.83 0.36 -11.28
N THR A 81 -6.01 1.14 -10.22
CA THR A 81 -5.28 1.00 -8.96
C THR A 81 -6.26 0.65 -7.87
N ALA A 82 -5.93 -0.31 -7.04
CA ALA A 82 -6.71 -0.66 -5.87
C ALA A 82 -5.77 -0.82 -4.68
N CYS A 83 -6.18 -0.33 -3.51
CA CYS A 83 -5.39 -0.36 -2.30
C CYS A 83 -6.13 -1.12 -1.21
N TYR A 84 -5.43 -2.05 -0.55
CA TYR A 84 -5.93 -2.80 0.61
C TYR A 84 -5.22 -2.32 1.88
N GLY A 85 -5.98 -1.83 2.83
CA GLY A 85 -5.51 -1.31 4.10
C GLY A 85 -6.23 -1.93 5.30
N SER A 86 -5.99 -1.36 6.47
CA SER A 86 -6.70 -1.75 7.70
C SER A 86 -8.15 -1.27 7.69
N ASP A 87 -9.10 -2.14 8.02
CA ASP A 87 -10.55 -1.83 8.09
C ASP A 87 -10.94 -0.77 9.13
N ARG A 88 -10.01 -0.35 9.99
CA ARG A 88 -10.31 0.49 11.16
C ARG A 88 -10.04 1.97 10.96
N GLU A 89 -9.25 2.34 9.97
CA GLU A 89 -8.90 3.73 9.68
C GLU A 89 -9.04 3.98 8.17
N ALA A 90 -9.48 5.19 7.79
CA ALA A 90 -9.50 5.61 6.41
C ALA A 90 -8.05 5.86 5.95
N VAL A 91 -7.37 4.78 5.55
CA VAL A 91 -6.01 4.84 5.02
C VAL A 91 -6.07 5.27 3.57
N THR A 92 -5.17 6.16 3.18
CA THR A 92 -4.95 6.54 1.78
C THR A 92 -3.50 6.29 1.39
N ALA A 93 -3.28 5.97 0.11
CA ALA A 93 -1.97 5.91 -0.51
C ALA A 93 -1.85 7.00 -1.57
N ASN A 94 -0.71 7.68 -1.61
CA ASN A 94 -0.35 8.53 -2.73
C ASN A 94 0.30 7.66 -3.80
N VAL A 95 -0.32 7.58 -4.96
CA VAL A 95 0.12 6.76 -6.09
C VAL A 95 0.55 7.66 -7.22
N SER A 96 1.75 7.44 -7.74
CA SER A 96 2.32 8.09 -8.91
C SER A 96 2.42 7.08 -10.03
N VAL A 97 1.81 7.37 -11.17
CA VAL A 97 1.87 6.53 -12.37
C VAL A 97 2.62 7.28 -13.46
N THR A 98 3.72 6.73 -13.93
CA THR A 98 4.52 7.28 -15.02
C THR A 98 4.45 6.36 -16.23
N LEU A 99 4.00 6.88 -17.37
CA LEU A 99 3.96 6.15 -18.63
C LEU A 99 5.33 6.22 -19.32
N VAL A 100 5.81 5.07 -19.77
CA VAL A 100 7.06 4.94 -20.51
C VAL A 100 6.73 4.77 -21.98
N THR A 101 7.29 5.63 -22.82
CA THR A 101 7.10 5.62 -24.27
C THR A 101 8.45 5.45 -24.96
N SER A 102 8.46 5.29 -26.29
CA SER A 102 9.68 5.28 -27.10
C SER A 102 10.52 6.57 -26.99
N HIS A 103 9.94 7.65 -26.44
CA HIS A 103 10.62 8.93 -26.19
C HIS A 103 11.14 9.06 -24.76
N GLY A 104 10.93 8.05 -23.91
CA GLY A 104 11.30 8.02 -22.50
C GLY A 104 10.10 8.11 -21.57
N GLU A 105 10.39 8.41 -20.30
CA GLU A 105 9.38 8.55 -19.26
C GLU A 105 8.62 9.86 -19.37
N GLY A 106 7.31 9.79 -19.25
CA GLY A 106 6.41 10.94 -19.26
C GLY A 106 6.34 11.65 -17.91
N THR A 107 5.44 12.61 -17.82
CA THR A 107 5.13 13.28 -16.54
C THR A 107 4.31 12.35 -15.65
N PRO A 108 4.65 12.20 -14.36
CA PRO A 108 3.89 11.37 -13.45
C PRO A 108 2.48 11.91 -13.21
N ILE A 109 1.51 11.01 -13.20
CA ILE A 109 0.13 11.26 -12.82
C ILE A 109 -0.03 10.86 -11.36
N ILE A 110 -0.21 11.84 -10.47
CA ILE A 110 -0.31 11.59 -9.03
C ILE A 110 -1.79 11.56 -8.62
N ARG A 111 -2.15 10.55 -7.83
CA ARG A 111 -3.50 10.37 -7.28
C ARG A 111 -3.43 9.92 -5.82
N GLU A 112 -4.35 10.39 -5.03
CA GLU A 112 -4.65 9.81 -3.73
C GLU A 112 -5.69 8.71 -3.92
N VAL A 113 -5.37 7.50 -3.43
CA VAL A 113 -6.20 6.29 -3.55
C VAL A 113 -6.60 5.85 -2.16
N ARG A 114 -7.89 5.60 -1.94
CA ARG A 114 -8.38 5.03 -0.70
C ARG A 114 -8.03 3.54 -0.64
N CYS A 115 -7.62 3.08 0.54
CA CYS A 115 -7.31 1.67 0.78
C CYS A 115 -8.56 0.91 1.27
N ASP A 116 -9.62 0.95 0.47
CA ASP A 116 -10.93 0.33 0.68
C ASP A 116 -11.13 -0.95 -0.14
N ALA A 117 -10.07 -1.44 -0.77
CA ALA A 117 -10.04 -2.59 -1.67
C ALA A 117 -10.79 -2.38 -3.02
N GLU A 118 -11.42 -1.23 -3.22
CA GLU A 118 -12.12 -0.92 -4.46
C GLU A 118 -11.17 -0.41 -5.56
N PRO A 119 -11.47 -0.68 -6.84
CA PRO A 119 -10.66 -0.19 -7.94
C PRO A 119 -10.91 1.29 -8.22
N HIS A 120 -9.83 2.04 -8.42
CA HIS A 120 -9.83 3.45 -8.82
C HIS A 120 -9.15 3.58 -10.18
N SER A 121 -9.85 4.14 -11.16
CA SER A 121 -9.34 4.27 -12.52
C SER A 121 -8.57 5.57 -12.73
N VAL A 122 -7.42 5.45 -13.40
CA VAL A 122 -6.65 6.56 -13.95
C VAL A 122 -6.76 6.50 -15.46
N ASP A 123 -7.44 7.48 -16.06
CA ASP A 123 -7.55 7.59 -17.53
C ASP A 123 -6.24 8.08 -18.12
N VAL A 124 -5.73 7.34 -19.09
CA VAL A 124 -4.48 7.64 -19.81
C VAL A 124 -4.71 7.92 -21.31
N ASN A 125 -5.98 8.13 -21.69
CA ASN A 125 -6.42 8.63 -22.99
C ASN A 125 -5.93 7.81 -24.21
N GLY A 126 -5.76 6.52 -24.05
CA GLY A 126 -5.37 5.64 -25.17
C GLY A 126 -3.97 5.88 -25.68
N LEU A 127 -3.03 6.28 -24.84
CA LEU A 127 -1.64 6.46 -25.21
C LEU A 127 -0.97 5.12 -25.54
N VAL A 128 -0.07 5.15 -26.53
CA VAL A 128 0.79 4.02 -26.85
C VAL A 128 2.03 4.08 -25.96
N VAL A 129 2.26 3.03 -25.19
CA VAL A 129 3.32 2.97 -24.18
C VAL A 129 4.11 1.66 -24.29
N ASP A 130 5.37 1.72 -23.90
CA ASP A 130 6.29 0.58 -23.83
C ASP A 130 6.37 0.00 -22.41
N GLY A 131 5.86 0.74 -21.43
CA GLY A 131 5.83 0.32 -20.03
C GLY A 131 5.13 1.32 -19.13
N VAL A 132 5.03 0.96 -17.85
CA VAL A 132 4.45 1.77 -16.78
C VAL A 132 5.33 1.65 -15.54
N VAL A 133 5.60 2.78 -14.89
CA VAL A 133 6.20 2.83 -13.56
C VAL A 133 5.13 3.26 -12.57
N VAL A 134 4.93 2.47 -11.54
CA VAL A 134 4.02 2.78 -10.43
C VAL A 134 4.85 2.94 -9.17
N GLU A 135 4.71 4.08 -8.53
CA GLU A 135 5.31 4.39 -7.24
C GLU A 135 4.21 4.72 -6.25
N ALA A 136 4.33 4.24 -5.03
CA ALA A 136 3.33 4.48 -4.01
C ALA A 136 3.95 4.69 -2.63
N VAL A 137 3.29 5.56 -1.86
CA VAL A 137 3.62 5.88 -0.47
C VAL A 137 2.34 5.91 0.35
N ALA A 138 2.35 5.36 1.55
CA ALA A 138 1.24 5.39 2.48
C ALA A 138 1.71 5.63 3.91
N SER A 139 0.86 6.25 4.75
CA SER A 139 1.16 6.51 6.16
C SER A 139 1.22 5.26 7.03
N THR A 140 0.61 4.18 6.59
CA THR A 140 0.62 2.86 7.22
C THR A 140 0.86 1.79 6.17
N ARG A 141 1.30 0.60 6.60
CA ARG A 141 1.52 -0.50 5.67
C ARG A 141 0.22 -0.90 4.96
N THR A 142 0.27 -0.94 3.64
CA THR A 142 -0.86 -1.27 2.76
C THR A 142 -0.36 -2.10 1.58
N TYR A 143 -1.30 -2.66 0.82
CA TYR A 143 -1.00 -3.35 -0.44
C TYR A 143 -1.69 -2.64 -1.58
N LEU A 144 -0.92 -2.23 -2.58
CA LEU A 144 -1.42 -1.61 -3.80
C LEU A 144 -1.32 -2.59 -4.96
N ARG A 145 -2.38 -2.66 -5.76
CA ARG A 145 -2.38 -3.34 -7.06
C ARG A 145 -2.60 -2.31 -8.16
N ALA A 146 -1.85 -2.44 -9.26
CA ALA A 146 -2.06 -1.72 -10.52
C ALA A 146 -2.29 -2.71 -11.66
N THR A 147 -3.31 -2.50 -12.46
CA THR A 147 -3.70 -3.32 -13.64
C THR A 147 -4.04 -2.46 -14.85
#